data_e860c4fc500dd178390f8dab4d264a50
#
_entry.id   e860c4fc500dd178390f8dab4d264a50
#
_cell.length_a   1.000
_cell.length_b   1.000
_cell.length_c   1.000
_cell.angle_alpha   90.00
_cell.angle_beta   90.00
_cell.angle_gamma   90.00
#
_symmetry.space_group_name_H-M   'P 1'
#
loop_
_entity.id
_entity.type
_entity.pdbx_description
1 polymer ?
#
loop_
_entity_poly.entity_id
_entity_poly.type
_entity_poly.pdbx_seq_one_letter_code
_entity_poly.pdbx_strand_id
1 'polypeptide(L)'
;IIAPIPGKGTIGIEVPNRDKQVVSMYSAVRSLRFQESKAELPVVIGRTIQNENYVFDLAKMPHLLVAGATGQGKSVGLNAIITSLLYRKHPAQLKFVMIDPKMVEFSLYAKIERHFLAKMESEDDAIITDPRKAVYALNSLCTEMDNRLELCKKAGARNIAEYNEKFTSRRLNPHNGHRYLPYIVVVVDEFADLIMTAREVEGPVMRLAQKARAIGIHLIIATQRPDVKVITGGIKANFPARIAFRVMQMIDSRTIIDQPG
;
A
#
# COMPACT_ATOMS: atom_id res chain seq x y z
N ILE A 1 -12.47 1.52 27.03
CA ILE A 1 -12.81 2.90 27.47
C ILE A 1 -11.90 3.86 26.73
N ILE A 2 -12.49 4.79 26.00
CA ILE A 2 -11.78 5.87 25.30
C ILE A 2 -11.93 7.13 26.17
N ALA A 3 -10.85 7.59 26.75
CA ALA A 3 -10.88 8.76 27.65
C ALA A 3 -9.62 9.62 27.46
N PRO A 4 -9.77 10.92 27.21
CA PRO A 4 -10.99 11.63 26.79
C PRO A 4 -11.28 11.44 25.29
N ILE A 5 -12.52 11.65 24.86
CA ILE A 5 -12.84 11.72 23.43
C ILE A 5 -12.26 13.03 22.90
N PRO A 6 -11.39 12.98 21.85
CA PRO A 6 -10.80 14.19 21.29
C PRO A 6 -11.85 15.22 20.88
N GLY A 7 -11.70 16.47 21.35
CA GLY A 7 -12.63 17.57 21.06
C GLY A 7 -13.95 17.56 21.83
N LYS A 8 -14.17 16.57 22.71
CA LYS A 8 -15.35 16.51 23.60
C LYS A 8 -14.87 16.18 25.00
N GLY A 9 -15.14 17.00 25.98
CA GLY A 9 -14.76 16.75 27.38
C GLY A 9 -15.49 15.56 28.05
N THR A 10 -15.70 14.47 27.31
CA THR A 10 -16.47 13.29 27.71
C THR A 10 -15.67 12.01 27.56
N ILE A 11 -16.03 11.00 28.31
CA ILE A 11 -15.47 9.65 28.24
C ILE A 11 -16.35 8.79 27.32
N GLY A 12 -15.72 8.06 26.40
CA GLY A 12 -16.38 7.07 25.54
C GLY A 12 -16.25 5.65 26.13
N ILE A 13 -17.33 4.91 26.15
CA ILE A 13 -17.32 3.48 26.45
C ILE A 13 -17.68 2.75 25.17
N GLU A 14 -16.73 1.95 24.65
CA GLU A 14 -16.95 1.10 23.49
C GLU A 14 -17.51 -0.24 23.95
N VAL A 15 -18.69 -0.58 23.44
CA VAL A 15 -19.37 -1.84 23.70
C VAL A 15 -19.56 -2.57 22.38
N PRO A 16 -19.07 -3.82 22.24
CA PRO A 16 -19.26 -4.59 21.02
C PRO A 16 -20.74 -4.82 20.70
N ASN A 17 -21.12 -4.62 19.44
CA ASN A 17 -22.48 -4.90 19.00
C ASN A 17 -22.76 -6.42 19.06
N ARG A 18 -23.98 -6.79 19.49
CA ARG A 18 -24.44 -8.19 19.41
C ARG A 18 -24.54 -8.66 17.95
N ASP A 19 -25.14 -7.83 17.11
CA ASP A 19 -25.30 -8.08 15.68
C ASP A 19 -24.26 -7.27 14.90
N LYS A 20 -23.27 -7.96 14.34
CA LYS A 20 -22.20 -7.33 13.56
C LYS A 20 -22.74 -6.92 12.20
N GLN A 21 -22.62 -5.64 11.85
CA GLN A 21 -22.94 -5.15 10.52
C GLN A 21 -21.73 -5.28 9.60
N VAL A 22 -21.96 -5.76 8.38
CA VAL A 22 -20.94 -5.83 7.33
C VAL A 22 -20.98 -4.53 6.53
N VAL A 23 -19.85 -3.83 6.47
CA VAL A 23 -19.69 -2.65 5.61
C VAL A 23 -19.39 -3.11 4.20
N SER A 24 -20.35 -2.90 3.28
CA SER A 24 -20.18 -3.25 1.87
C SER A 24 -19.16 -2.32 1.21
N MET A 25 -18.19 -2.89 0.48
CA MET A 25 -17.24 -2.12 -0.33
C MET A 25 -17.96 -1.27 -1.40
N TYR A 26 -19.05 -1.77 -1.97
CA TYR A 26 -19.91 -1.05 -2.89
C TYR A 26 -20.45 0.26 -2.29
N SER A 27 -20.94 0.20 -1.04
CA SER A 27 -21.40 1.41 -0.36
C SER A 27 -20.28 2.37 0.00
N ALA A 28 -19.12 1.84 0.34
CA ALA A 28 -17.95 2.63 0.72
C ALA A 28 -17.39 3.44 -0.46
N VAL A 29 -17.20 2.82 -1.63
CA VAL A 29 -16.68 3.51 -2.84
C VAL A 29 -17.67 4.50 -3.43
N ARG A 30 -18.97 4.35 -3.17
CA ARG A 30 -20.01 5.29 -3.60
C ARG A 30 -20.24 6.44 -2.63
N SER A 31 -19.63 6.43 -1.46
CA SER A 31 -19.79 7.50 -0.49
C SER A 31 -19.27 8.84 -1.04
N LEU A 32 -19.96 9.93 -0.74
CA LEU A 32 -19.52 11.28 -1.14
C LEU A 32 -18.11 11.57 -0.63
N ARG A 33 -17.80 11.17 0.59
CA ARG A 33 -16.47 11.36 1.19
C ARG A 33 -15.35 10.72 0.35
N PHE A 34 -15.60 9.55 -0.26
CA PHE A 34 -14.65 8.90 -1.14
C PHE A 34 -14.65 9.53 -2.53
N GLN A 35 -15.82 9.77 -3.10
CA GLN A 35 -15.99 10.33 -4.46
C GLN A 35 -15.39 11.74 -4.60
N GLU A 36 -15.57 12.60 -3.61
CA GLU A 36 -15.11 13.98 -3.60
C GLU A 36 -13.71 14.15 -3.01
N SER A 37 -13.07 13.05 -2.61
CA SER A 37 -11.71 13.09 -2.06
C SER A 37 -10.73 13.68 -3.08
N LYS A 38 -9.96 14.67 -2.63
CA LYS A 38 -8.86 15.30 -3.40
C LYS A 38 -7.52 14.59 -3.21
N ALA A 39 -7.52 13.43 -2.56
CA ALA A 39 -6.33 12.63 -2.35
C ALA A 39 -5.76 12.14 -3.69
N GLU A 40 -4.44 12.03 -3.76
CA GLU A 40 -3.74 11.47 -4.93
C GLU A 40 -4.03 9.97 -5.08
N LEU A 41 -3.99 9.23 -3.97
CA LEU A 41 -4.30 7.81 -3.91
C LEU A 41 -5.34 7.54 -2.82
N PRO A 42 -6.61 7.87 -3.04
CA PRO A 42 -7.66 7.73 -2.03
C PRO A 42 -7.99 6.25 -1.79
N VAL A 43 -8.02 5.89 -0.52
CA VAL A 43 -8.38 4.56 -0.04
C VAL A 43 -9.50 4.67 0.99
N VAL A 44 -10.55 3.85 0.84
CA VAL A 44 -11.58 3.65 1.85
C VAL A 44 -11.53 2.22 2.36
N ILE A 45 -11.37 2.03 3.66
CA ILE A 45 -11.19 0.69 4.27
C ILE A 45 -12.36 0.26 5.17
N GLY A 46 -13.34 1.10 5.38
CA GLY A 46 -14.47 0.79 6.24
C GLY A 46 -15.09 2.03 6.85
N ARG A 47 -15.73 1.85 8.00
CA ARG A 47 -16.37 2.92 8.76
C ARG A 47 -15.79 3.03 10.17
N THR A 48 -15.77 4.25 10.67
CA THR A 48 -15.44 4.54 12.07
C THR A 48 -16.59 4.11 12.99
N ILE A 49 -16.35 4.11 14.30
CA ILE A 49 -17.40 3.91 15.31
C ILE A 49 -18.53 4.94 15.23
N GLN A 50 -18.29 6.08 14.61
CA GLN A 50 -19.28 7.12 14.35
C GLN A 50 -20.06 6.89 13.05
N ASN A 51 -19.88 5.72 12.43
CA ASN A 51 -20.50 5.31 11.17
C ASN A 51 -20.12 6.17 9.95
N GLU A 52 -18.98 6.85 10.01
CA GLU A 52 -18.42 7.60 8.89
C GLU A 52 -17.42 6.76 8.09
N ASN A 53 -17.44 6.89 6.77
CA ASN A 53 -16.44 6.22 5.94
C ASN A 53 -15.04 6.75 6.25
N TYR A 54 -14.10 5.83 6.54
CA TYR A 54 -12.70 6.18 6.79
C TYR A 54 -11.93 6.19 5.48
N VAL A 55 -11.56 7.39 5.04
CA VAL A 55 -10.83 7.63 3.79
C VAL A 55 -9.47 8.25 4.11
N PHE A 56 -8.42 7.70 3.54
CA PHE A 56 -7.07 8.25 3.65
C PHE A 56 -6.36 8.30 2.29
N ASP A 57 -5.28 9.06 2.23
CA ASP A 57 -4.42 9.17 1.05
C ASP A 57 -3.19 8.28 1.20
N LEU A 58 -3.09 7.21 0.41
CA LEU A 58 -1.94 6.32 0.44
C LEU A 58 -0.64 7.04 0.05
N ALA A 59 -0.71 8.08 -0.80
CA ALA A 59 0.47 8.86 -1.18
C ALA A 59 1.06 9.64 0.00
N LYS A 60 0.23 10.00 0.98
CA LYS A 60 0.66 10.63 2.24
C LYS A 60 1.08 9.63 3.31
N MET A 61 0.66 8.38 3.17
CA MET A 61 1.05 7.23 3.99
C MET A 61 1.94 6.31 3.14
N PRO A 62 3.16 6.71 2.84
CA PRO A 62 3.91 6.27 1.66
C PRO A 62 4.21 4.79 1.62
N HIS A 63 4.39 4.20 2.79
CA HIS A 63 4.68 2.78 2.94
C HIS A 63 3.86 2.26 4.10
N LEU A 64 3.02 1.29 3.80
CA LEU A 64 2.00 0.75 4.70
C LEU A 64 2.35 -0.66 5.12
N LEU A 65 2.39 -0.87 6.43
CA LEU A 65 2.47 -2.20 7.04
C LEU A 65 1.07 -2.65 7.42
N VAL A 66 0.67 -3.83 6.94
CA VAL A 66 -0.62 -4.44 7.24
C VAL A 66 -0.39 -5.77 7.95
N ALA A 67 -0.87 -5.91 9.17
CA ALA A 67 -0.69 -7.16 9.90
C ALA A 67 -1.98 -7.61 10.60
N GLY A 68 -2.13 -8.92 10.76
CA GLY A 68 -3.28 -9.52 11.41
C GLY A 68 -3.26 -11.04 11.35
N ALA A 69 -3.85 -11.70 12.32
CA ALA A 69 -3.94 -13.15 12.34
C ALA A 69 -4.81 -13.69 11.18
N THR A 70 -4.62 -14.96 10.85
CA THR A 70 -5.40 -15.65 9.82
C THR A 70 -6.90 -15.53 10.11
N GLY A 71 -7.69 -15.19 9.08
CA GLY A 71 -9.15 -15.06 9.20
C GLY A 71 -9.62 -13.78 9.92
N GLN A 72 -8.73 -12.86 10.30
CA GLN A 72 -9.09 -11.63 11.02
C GLN A 72 -9.27 -10.40 10.12
N GLY A 73 -9.28 -10.57 8.80
CA GLY A 73 -9.64 -9.51 7.85
C GLY A 73 -8.47 -8.89 7.07
N LYS A 74 -7.21 -9.36 7.26
CA LYS A 74 -6.04 -8.86 6.51
C LYS A 74 -6.27 -8.83 5.01
N SER A 75 -6.68 -9.95 4.43
CA SER A 75 -6.95 -10.09 2.99
C SER A 75 -8.10 -9.21 2.53
N VAL A 76 -9.16 -9.09 3.33
CA VAL A 76 -10.28 -8.18 3.06
C VAL A 76 -9.81 -6.73 3.05
N GLY A 77 -8.96 -6.35 3.99
CA GLY A 77 -8.36 -5.03 4.05
C GLY A 77 -7.47 -4.72 2.83
N LEU A 78 -6.62 -5.66 2.42
CA LEU A 78 -5.81 -5.52 1.20
C LEU A 78 -6.68 -5.36 -0.04
N ASN A 79 -7.72 -6.19 -0.18
CA ASN A 79 -8.67 -6.09 -1.28
C ASN A 79 -9.43 -4.75 -1.27
N ALA A 80 -9.78 -4.22 -0.10
CA ALA A 80 -10.40 -2.91 0.03
C ALA A 80 -9.47 -1.78 -0.45
N ILE A 81 -8.18 -1.85 -0.13
CA ILE A 81 -7.17 -0.88 -0.60
C ILE A 81 -7.05 -0.95 -2.12
N ILE A 82 -6.82 -2.14 -2.68
CA ILE A 82 -6.65 -2.33 -4.13
C ILE A 82 -7.92 -1.88 -4.87
N THR A 83 -9.09 -2.30 -4.41
CA THR A 83 -10.38 -1.92 -5.03
C THR A 83 -10.60 -0.42 -5.00
N SER A 84 -10.31 0.26 -3.88
CA SER A 84 -10.40 1.72 -3.80
C SER A 84 -9.59 2.41 -4.89
N LEU A 85 -8.34 1.97 -5.08
CA LEU A 85 -7.45 2.55 -6.07
C LEU A 85 -7.91 2.27 -7.51
N LEU A 86 -8.42 1.06 -7.78
CA LEU A 86 -8.99 0.69 -9.08
C LEU A 86 -10.22 1.54 -9.45
N TYR A 87 -11.04 1.91 -8.46
CA TYR A 87 -12.21 2.77 -8.68
C TYR A 87 -11.85 4.24 -8.94
N ARG A 88 -10.68 4.69 -8.51
CA ARG A 88 -10.32 6.12 -8.57
C ARG A 88 -9.25 6.48 -9.57
N LYS A 89 -8.47 5.52 -10.06
CA LYS A 89 -7.34 5.79 -10.94
C LYS A 89 -7.49 5.09 -12.28
N HIS A 90 -7.13 5.81 -13.33
CA HIS A 90 -7.02 5.23 -14.65
C HIS A 90 -5.74 4.39 -14.77
N PRO A 91 -5.72 3.32 -15.59
CA PRO A 91 -4.53 2.49 -15.80
C PRO A 91 -3.26 3.25 -16.24
N ALA A 92 -3.43 4.38 -16.91
CA ALA A 92 -2.31 5.26 -17.27
C ALA A 92 -1.71 6.01 -16.07
N GLN A 93 -2.46 6.12 -14.95
CA GLN A 93 -2.05 6.86 -13.76
C GLN A 93 -1.55 5.97 -12.64
N LEU A 94 -1.87 4.68 -12.67
CA LEU A 94 -1.57 3.73 -11.60
C LEU A 94 -1.20 2.37 -12.18
N LYS A 95 -0.13 1.79 -11.63
CA LYS A 95 0.27 0.40 -11.85
C LYS A 95 0.47 -0.31 -10.52
N PHE A 96 0.15 -1.60 -10.49
CA PHE A 96 0.44 -2.49 -9.38
C PHE A 96 1.57 -3.44 -9.72
N VAL A 97 2.40 -3.72 -8.73
CA VAL A 97 3.29 -4.90 -8.68
C VAL A 97 2.79 -5.77 -7.55
N MET A 98 2.33 -6.97 -7.87
CA MET A 98 1.73 -7.88 -6.90
C MET A 98 2.62 -9.08 -6.65
N ILE A 99 2.98 -9.29 -5.39
CA ILE A 99 3.82 -10.40 -4.93
C ILE A 99 2.99 -11.26 -3.97
N ASP A 100 2.71 -12.48 -4.37
CA ASP A 100 1.88 -13.45 -3.63
C ASP A 100 2.57 -14.83 -3.63
N PRO A 101 3.47 -15.08 -2.67
CA PRO A 101 4.21 -16.35 -2.61
C PRO A 101 3.32 -17.59 -2.46
N LYS A 102 2.10 -17.43 -1.98
CA LYS A 102 1.14 -18.52 -1.76
C LYS A 102 0.16 -18.75 -2.90
N MET A 103 0.08 -17.84 -3.86
CA MET A 103 -0.84 -17.90 -5.01
C MET A 103 -2.33 -17.94 -4.60
N VAL A 104 -2.70 -17.32 -3.49
CA VAL A 104 -4.07 -17.42 -2.93
C VAL A 104 -4.84 -16.12 -3.10
N GLU A 105 -4.22 -15.00 -2.69
CA GLU A 105 -4.95 -13.75 -2.50
C GLU A 105 -5.10 -12.92 -3.78
N PHE A 106 -4.08 -12.92 -4.64
CA PHE A 106 -4.04 -12.01 -5.80
C PHE A 106 -4.37 -12.66 -7.14
N SER A 107 -4.64 -13.96 -7.19
CA SER A 107 -4.98 -14.68 -8.43
C SER A 107 -6.14 -14.05 -9.21
N LEU A 108 -7.12 -13.47 -8.50
CA LEU A 108 -8.26 -12.78 -9.11
C LEU A 108 -7.86 -11.52 -9.92
N TYR A 109 -6.73 -10.89 -9.57
CA TYR A 109 -6.23 -9.69 -10.25
C TYR A 109 -5.47 -9.99 -11.54
N ALA A 110 -5.18 -11.23 -11.87
CA ALA A 110 -4.62 -11.60 -13.17
C ALA A 110 -5.48 -11.10 -14.34
N LYS A 111 -6.80 -10.98 -14.14
CA LYS A 111 -7.75 -10.46 -15.15
C LYS A 111 -7.49 -9.00 -15.54
N ILE A 112 -6.84 -8.21 -14.70
CA ILE A 112 -6.52 -6.80 -14.98
C ILE A 112 -5.05 -6.60 -15.41
N GLU A 113 -4.35 -7.68 -15.72
CA GLU A 113 -2.93 -7.68 -16.09
C GLU A 113 -2.61 -6.62 -17.14
N ARG A 114 -3.34 -6.61 -18.25
CA ARG A 114 -3.06 -5.72 -19.40
C ARG A 114 -3.23 -4.24 -19.09
N HIS A 115 -3.97 -3.91 -18.04
CA HIS A 115 -4.33 -2.53 -17.71
C HIS A 115 -3.55 -2.00 -16.52
N PHE A 116 -3.58 -2.72 -15.41
CA PHE A 116 -3.11 -2.22 -14.13
C PHE A 116 -1.84 -2.89 -13.59
N LEU A 117 -1.45 -4.09 -14.07
CA LEU A 117 -0.28 -4.74 -13.54
C LEU A 117 0.97 -4.34 -14.32
N ALA A 118 2.03 -4.01 -13.58
CA ALA A 118 3.38 -3.89 -14.11
C ALA A 118 4.07 -5.24 -13.97
N LYS A 119 4.61 -5.75 -15.06
CA LYS A 119 5.41 -6.97 -15.08
C LYS A 119 6.73 -6.76 -15.81
N MET A 120 7.69 -7.64 -15.58
CA MET A 120 8.93 -7.67 -16.32
C MET A 120 8.68 -8.28 -17.71
N GLU A 121 9.36 -7.78 -18.73
CA GLU A 121 9.19 -8.26 -20.11
C GLU A 121 9.50 -9.76 -20.28
N SER A 122 10.37 -10.30 -19.43
CA SER A 122 10.78 -11.71 -19.44
C SER A 122 9.81 -12.67 -18.74
N GLU A 123 8.71 -12.16 -18.18
CA GLU A 123 7.80 -12.94 -17.37
C GLU A 123 6.44 -13.14 -18.05
N ASP A 124 5.94 -14.38 -17.99
CA ASP A 124 4.62 -14.72 -18.51
C ASP A 124 3.52 -14.28 -17.53
N ASP A 125 3.75 -14.46 -16.21
CA ASP A 125 2.80 -14.14 -15.17
C ASP A 125 3.03 -12.73 -14.61
N ALA A 126 1.95 -11.96 -14.48
CA ALA A 126 1.98 -10.62 -13.90
C ALA A 126 1.98 -10.62 -12.37
N ILE A 127 1.51 -11.71 -11.73
CA ILE A 127 1.56 -11.90 -10.28
C ILE A 127 2.80 -12.72 -9.94
N ILE A 128 3.66 -12.15 -9.12
CA ILE A 128 4.95 -12.73 -8.77
C ILE A 128 4.75 -13.71 -7.61
N THR A 129 5.03 -14.98 -7.86
CA THR A 129 4.89 -16.06 -6.88
C THR A 129 6.22 -16.66 -6.45
N ASP A 130 7.22 -16.62 -7.33
CA ASP A 130 8.58 -17.09 -7.03
C ASP A 130 9.35 -16.02 -6.24
N PRO A 131 9.92 -16.37 -5.06
CA PRO A 131 10.70 -15.44 -4.25
C PRO A 131 11.92 -14.85 -4.96
N ARG A 132 12.57 -15.60 -5.86
CA ARG A 132 13.70 -15.09 -6.65
C ARG A 132 13.26 -14.02 -7.65
N LYS A 133 12.12 -14.25 -8.30
CA LYS A 133 11.51 -13.26 -9.19
C LYS A 133 11.07 -12.01 -8.44
N ALA A 134 10.64 -12.14 -7.18
CA ALA A 134 10.34 -11.02 -6.32
C ALA A 134 11.59 -10.17 -6.04
N VAL A 135 12.75 -10.79 -5.80
CA VAL A 135 14.03 -10.07 -5.65
C VAL A 135 14.36 -9.27 -6.91
N TYR A 136 14.23 -9.89 -8.10
CA TYR A 136 14.48 -9.20 -9.37
C TYR A 136 13.51 -8.02 -9.59
N ALA A 137 12.23 -8.23 -9.34
CA ALA A 137 11.22 -7.18 -9.49
C ALA A 137 11.48 -5.99 -8.55
N LEU A 138 11.83 -6.25 -7.30
CA LEU A 138 12.16 -5.19 -6.33
C LEU A 138 13.45 -4.44 -6.70
N ASN A 139 14.46 -5.13 -7.23
CA ASN A 139 15.67 -4.49 -7.74
C ASN A 139 15.37 -3.65 -9.00
N SER A 140 14.51 -4.13 -9.90
CA SER A 140 14.06 -3.36 -11.07
C SER A 140 13.29 -2.10 -10.65
N LEU A 141 12.48 -2.17 -9.59
CA LEU A 141 11.83 -1.00 -9.00
C LEU A 141 12.82 -0.02 -8.38
N CYS A 142 13.92 -0.50 -7.80
CA CYS A 142 15.00 0.39 -7.34
C CYS A 142 15.65 1.14 -8.52
N THR A 143 15.85 0.47 -9.66
CA THR A 143 16.34 1.11 -10.88
C THR A 143 15.34 2.14 -11.42
N GLU A 144 14.06 1.79 -11.48
CA GLU A 144 13.00 2.73 -11.87
C GLU A 144 12.93 3.93 -10.92
N MET A 145 13.10 3.70 -9.62
CA MET A 145 13.18 4.77 -8.62
C MET A 145 14.33 5.74 -8.94
N ASP A 146 15.53 5.23 -9.20
CA ASP A 146 16.69 6.07 -9.52
C ASP A 146 16.45 6.86 -10.83
N ASN A 147 15.88 6.22 -11.85
CA ASN A 147 15.51 6.88 -13.10
C ASN A 147 14.50 8.03 -12.87
N ARG A 148 13.48 7.80 -12.03
CA ARG A 148 12.48 8.82 -11.70
C ARG A 148 13.08 9.97 -10.91
N LEU A 149 13.97 9.70 -9.96
CA LEU A 149 14.70 10.74 -9.24
C LEU A 149 15.51 11.61 -10.17
N GLU A 150 16.19 11.02 -11.15
CA GLU A 150 16.96 11.77 -12.16
C GLU A 150 16.04 12.60 -13.07
N LEU A 151 14.92 12.04 -13.52
CA LEU A 151 13.92 12.77 -14.30
C LEU A 151 13.33 13.96 -13.53
N CYS A 152 12.99 13.77 -12.27
CA CYS A 152 12.50 14.85 -11.39
C CYS A 152 13.55 15.93 -11.22
N LYS A 153 14.81 15.55 -11.01
CA LYS A 153 15.94 16.49 -10.91
C LYS A 153 16.11 17.31 -12.20
N LYS A 154 16.13 16.67 -13.38
CA LYS A 154 16.20 17.34 -14.68
C LYS A 154 15.02 18.29 -14.91
N ALA A 155 13.84 17.92 -14.46
CA ALA A 155 12.63 18.74 -14.58
C ALA A 155 12.55 19.87 -13.53
N GLY A 156 13.42 19.89 -12.53
CA GLY A 156 13.30 20.80 -11.38
C GLY A 156 12.01 20.57 -10.60
N ALA A 157 11.53 19.32 -10.52
CA ALA A 157 10.33 18.93 -9.81
C ALA A 157 10.69 18.25 -8.47
N ARG A 158 9.95 18.59 -7.42
CA ARG A 158 10.19 18.06 -6.06
C ARG A 158 9.51 16.72 -5.81
N ASN A 159 8.49 16.39 -6.60
CA ASN A 159 7.70 15.17 -6.46
C ASN A 159 7.02 14.81 -7.79
N ILE A 160 6.43 13.60 -7.81
CA ILE A 160 5.76 13.06 -8.99
C ILE A 160 4.57 13.92 -9.46
N ALA A 161 3.80 14.51 -8.55
CA ALA A 161 2.64 15.32 -8.91
C ALA A 161 3.10 16.58 -9.68
N GLU A 162 4.10 17.30 -9.17
CA GLU A 162 4.70 18.46 -9.85
C GLU A 162 5.35 18.07 -11.19
N TYR A 163 6.03 16.92 -11.23
CA TYR A 163 6.63 16.41 -12.46
C TYR A 163 5.57 16.14 -13.53
N ASN A 164 4.53 15.39 -13.18
CA ASN A 164 3.45 15.04 -14.10
C ASN A 164 2.66 16.26 -14.56
N GLU A 165 2.46 17.27 -13.71
CA GLU A 165 1.85 18.53 -14.08
C GLU A 165 2.70 19.26 -15.15
N LYS A 166 4.02 19.33 -14.96
CA LYS A 166 4.94 19.91 -15.97
C LYS A 166 4.91 19.11 -17.27
N PHE A 167 4.84 17.78 -17.21
CA PHE A 167 4.78 16.94 -18.40
C PHE A 167 3.46 17.13 -19.16
N THR A 168 2.33 17.05 -18.49
CA THR A 168 0.99 17.19 -19.13
C THR A 168 0.76 18.59 -19.66
N SER A 169 1.34 19.62 -19.05
CA SER A 169 1.33 21.00 -19.57
C SER A 169 2.38 21.26 -20.65
N ARG A 170 3.02 20.21 -21.21
CA ARG A 170 4.00 20.26 -22.31
C ARG A 170 5.26 21.11 -22.02
N ARG A 171 5.63 21.22 -20.75
CA ARG A 171 6.86 21.92 -20.33
C ARG A 171 8.10 21.04 -20.33
N LEU A 172 7.94 19.73 -20.53
CA LEU A 172 9.02 18.76 -20.58
C LEU A 172 9.05 18.10 -21.95
N ASN A 173 10.27 18.03 -22.54
CA ASN A 173 10.46 17.47 -23.87
C ASN A 173 10.64 15.96 -23.82
N PRO A 174 9.77 15.14 -24.46
CA PRO A 174 9.91 13.69 -24.53
C PRO A 174 11.23 13.22 -25.17
N HIS A 175 11.81 13.99 -26.10
CA HIS A 175 13.11 13.65 -26.70
C HIS A 175 14.28 13.69 -25.70
N ASN A 176 14.10 14.35 -24.56
CA ASN A 176 15.04 14.33 -23.44
C ASN A 176 14.78 13.20 -22.45
N GLY A 177 13.98 12.21 -22.83
CA GLY A 177 13.61 11.06 -22.02
C GLY A 177 12.45 11.29 -21.02
N HIS A 178 11.84 12.50 -21.07
CA HIS A 178 10.68 12.76 -20.21
C HIS A 178 9.46 11.96 -20.66
N ARG A 179 8.75 11.41 -19.71
CA ARG A 179 7.51 10.65 -19.91
C ARG A 179 6.56 10.86 -18.73
N TYR A 180 5.29 10.59 -18.92
CA TYR A 180 4.37 10.54 -17.79
C TYR A 180 4.77 9.42 -16.82
N LEU A 181 4.76 9.71 -15.54
CA LEU A 181 5.12 8.76 -14.48
C LEU A 181 3.86 8.31 -13.72
N PRO A 182 3.33 7.10 -13.99
CA PRO A 182 2.23 6.57 -13.19
C PRO A 182 2.71 6.29 -11.77
N TYR A 183 1.80 6.37 -10.80
CA TYR A 183 2.04 5.82 -9.48
C TYR A 183 2.25 4.30 -9.59
N ILE A 184 3.14 3.75 -8.77
CA ILE A 184 3.35 2.31 -8.67
C ILE A 184 3.08 1.91 -7.22
N VAL A 185 2.13 1.01 -7.03
CA VAL A 185 1.82 0.43 -5.72
C VAL A 185 2.26 -1.03 -5.72
N VAL A 186 3.24 -1.33 -4.88
CA VAL A 186 3.76 -2.68 -4.68
C VAL A 186 3.02 -3.31 -3.51
N VAL A 187 2.37 -4.44 -3.74
CA VAL A 187 1.63 -5.15 -2.70
C VAL A 187 2.25 -6.53 -2.49
N VAL A 188 2.67 -6.78 -1.25
CA VAL A 188 3.20 -8.09 -0.84
C VAL A 188 2.23 -8.71 0.16
N ASP A 189 1.62 -9.85 -0.19
CA ASP A 189 0.60 -10.49 0.67
C ASP A 189 1.18 -11.09 1.95
N GLU A 190 2.26 -11.85 1.87
CA GLU A 190 2.88 -12.48 3.04
C GLU A 190 4.39 -12.22 3.04
N PHE A 191 4.77 -11.12 3.67
CA PHE A 191 6.17 -10.68 3.73
C PHE A 191 7.04 -11.62 4.57
N ALA A 192 6.46 -12.28 5.59
CA ALA A 192 7.19 -13.24 6.39
C ALA A 192 7.71 -14.41 5.56
N ASP A 193 6.87 -14.98 4.70
CA ASP A 193 7.27 -16.10 3.85
C ASP A 193 8.33 -15.67 2.83
N LEU A 194 8.19 -14.46 2.30
CA LEU A 194 9.17 -13.91 1.36
C LEU A 194 10.55 -13.70 2.00
N ILE A 195 10.62 -13.10 3.19
CA ILE A 195 11.86 -12.89 3.95
C ILE A 195 12.52 -14.23 4.35
N MET A 196 11.71 -15.20 4.74
CA MET A 196 12.23 -16.51 5.16
C MET A 196 12.81 -17.32 3.99
N THR A 197 12.30 -17.09 2.77
CA THR A 197 12.71 -17.86 1.56
C THR A 197 13.77 -17.12 0.77
N ALA A 198 13.74 -15.82 0.71
CA ALA A 198 14.65 -14.95 -0.03
C ALA A 198 14.97 -13.69 0.78
N ARG A 199 15.91 -13.80 1.72
CA ARG A 199 16.27 -12.69 2.62
C ARG A 199 16.80 -11.47 1.89
N GLU A 200 17.28 -11.66 0.67
CA GLU A 200 17.79 -10.60 -0.21
C GLU A 200 16.74 -9.54 -0.57
N VAL A 201 15.45 -9.82 -0.38
CA VAL A 201 14.37 -8.82 -0.59
C VAL A 201 14.43 -7.67 0.41
N GLU A 202 15.03 -7.85 1.58
CA GLU A 202 15.08 -6.81 2.61
C GLU A 202 15.80 -5.56 2.11
N GLY A 203 16.93 -5.71 1.44
CA GLY A 203 17.72 -4.59 0.92
C GLY A 203 16.93 -3.68 -0.04
N PRO A 204 16.38 -4.19 -1.14
CA PRO A 204 15.55 -3.42 -2.07
C PRO A 204 14.31 -2.80 -1.41
N VAL A 205 13.62 -3.56 -0.54
CA VAL A 205 12.44 -3.04 0.19
C VAL A 205 12.83 -1.83 1.05
N MET A 206 13.92 -1.92 1.79
CA MET A 206 14.41 -0.83 2.63
C MET A 206 14.82 0.39 1.79
N ARG A 207 15.49 0.16 0.66
CA ARG A 207 15.92 1.24 -0.24
C ARG A 207 14.72 1.99 -0.83
N LEU A 208 13.71 1.25 -1.29
CA LEU A 208 12.45 1.83 -1.79
C LEU A 208 11.73 2.60 -0.68
N ALA A 209 11.58 2.00 0.51
CA ALA A 209 10.90 2.62 1.63
C ALA A 209 11.55 3.95 2.06
N GLN A 210 12.87 4.08 1.93
CA GLN A 210 13.59 5.30 2.28
C GLN A 210 13.47 6.43 1.26
N LYS A 211 13.37 6.13 -0.05
CA LYS A 211 13.56 7.13 -1.11
C LYS A 211 12.40 7.25 -2.09
N ALA A 212 11.53 6.25 -2.20
CA ALA A 212 10.57 6.16 -3.30
C ALA A 212 9.30 7.00 -3.13
N ARG A 213 9.03 7.52 -1.94
CA ARG A 213 7.81 8.31 -1.64
C ARG A 213 7.57 9.44 -2.62
N ALA A 214 8.57 10.30 -2.79
CA ALA A 214 8.42 11.51 -3.58
C ALA A 214 8.18 11.23 -5.07
N ILE A 215 8.66 10.09 -5.57
CA ILE A 215 8.57 9.72 -6.99
C ILE A 215 7.47 8.68 -7.26
N GLY A 216 6.54 8.55 -6.35
CA GLY A 216 5.27 7.83 -6.55
C GLY A 216 5.36 6.31 -6.57
N ILE A 217 6.35 5.71 -5.88
CA ILE A 217 6.39 4.27 -5.64
C ILE A 217 6.09 4.02 -4.16
N HIS A 218 5.02 3.28 -3.89
CA HIS A 218 4.51 3.01 -2.56
C HIS A 218 4.48 1.52 -2.29
N LEU A 219 4.93 1.11 -1.10
CA LEU A 219 4.96 -0.28 -0.68
C LEU A 219 3.82 -0.55 0.31
N ILE A 220 3.11 -1.64 0.09
CA ILE A 220 2.18 -2.24 1.05
C ILE A 220 2.71 -3.62 1.36
N ILE A 221 3.26 -3.81 2.55
CA ILE A 221 3.71 -5.12 3.00
C ILE A 221 2.73 -5.67 4.02
N ALA A 222 2.28 -6.88 3.80
CA ALA A 222 1.34 -7.54 4.69
C ALA A 222 1.93 -8.81 5.28
N THR A 223 1.52 -9.18 6.49
CA THR A 223 1.93 -10.43 7.13
C THR A 223 0.88 -10.93 8.11
N GLN A 224 0.74 -12.25 8.16
CA GLN A 224 -0.03 -12.94 9.20
C GLN A 224 0.83 -13.28 10.42
N ARG A 225 2.15 -13.10 10.31
CA ARG A 225 3.13 -13.39 11.35
C ARG A 225 3.87 -12.11 11.76
N PRO A 226 3.31 -11.31 12.64
CA PRO A 226 3.92 -10.06 13.11
C PRO A 226 5.05 -10.32 14.12
N ASP A 227 6.00 -11.16 13.74
CA ASP A 227 7.19 -11.47 14.53
C ASP A 227 8.24 -10.36 14.39
N VAL A 228 8.99 -10.11 15.45
CA VAL A 228 10.11 -9.14 15.45
C VAL A 228 11.22 -9.47 14.44
N LYS A 229 11.34 -10.75 14.03
CA LYS A 229 12.26 -11.18 12.98
C LYS A 229 11.81 -10.77 11.58
N VAL A 230 10.51 -10.55 11.41
CA VAL A 230 9.87 -10.12 10.17
C VAL A 230 9.69 -8.61 10.16
N ILE A 231 9.09 -8.08 11.23
CA ILE A 231 8.87 -6.65 11.44
C ILE A 231 10.02 -6.10 12.29
N THR A 232 11.19 -5.99 11.66
CA THR A 232 12.40 -5.48 12.29
C THR A 232 12.28 -3.99 12.62
N GLY A 233 13.19 -3.49 13.48
CA GLY A 233 13.27 -2.06 13.77
C GLY A 233 13.48 -1.21 12.52
N GLY A 234 14.24 -1.71 11.54
CA GLY A 234 14.43 -1.06 10.24
C GLY A 234 13.12 -0.95 9.43
N ILE A 235 12.34 -2.03 9.36
CA ILE A 235 11.01 -2.03 8.74
C ILE A 235 10.11 -1.02 9.44
N LYS A 236 10.02 -1.07 10.77
CA LYS A 236 9.17 -0.16 11.55
C LYS A 236 9.52 1.31 11.33
N ALA A 237 10.80 1.64 11.24
CA ALA A 237 11.28 3.01 11.03
C ALA A 237 10.87 3.56 9.65
N ASN A 238 10.76 2.70 8.62
CA ASN A 238 10.49 3.10 7.25
C ASN A 238 9.03 2.86 6.81
N PHE A 239 8.24 2.16 7.65
CA PHE A 239 6.80 1.96 7.46
C PHE A 239 6.02 2.64 8.60
N PRO A 240 5.87 3.97 8.54
CA PRO A 240 5.23 4.72 9.63
C PRO A 240 3.73 4.51 9.68
N ALA A 241 3.09 4.22 8.55
CA ALA A 241 1.68 3.91 8.48
C ALA A 241 1.46 2.41 8.71
N ARG A 242 0.54 2.08 9.62
CA ARG A 242 0.29 0.70 10.04
C ARG A 242 -1.19 0.45 10.19
N ILE A 243 -1.64 -0.70 9.68
CA ILE A 243 -2.99 -1.22 9.89
C ILE A 243 -2.85 -2.55 10.63
N ALA A 244 -3.37 -2.59 11.86
CA ALA A 244 -3.45 -3.80 12.65
C ALA A 244 -4.87 -4.36 12.61
N PHE A 245 -5.02 -5.56 12.07
CA PHE A 245 -6.18 -6.38 12.30
C PHE A 245 -5.98 -7.19 13.58
N ARG A 246 -7.03 -7.84 14.08
CA ARG A 246 -6.95 -8.59 15.31
C ARG A 246 -5.80 -9.61 15.29
N VAL A 247 -5.04 -9.65 16.37
CA VAL A 247 -3.98 -10.61 16.63
C VAL A 247 -4.32 -11.41 17.88
N MET A 248 -3.67 -12.57 18.06
CA MET A 248 -4.00 -13.48 19.17
C MET A 248 -3.20 -13.18 20.43
N GLN A 249 -2.03 -12.54 20.29
CA GLN A 249 -1.11 -12.28 21.40
C GLN A 249 -0.81 -10.80 21.52
N MET A 250 -0.69 -10.32 22.77
CA MET A 250 -0.31 -8.93 23.04
C MET A 250 1.06 -8.55 22.47
N ILE A 251 1.98 -9.52 22.41
CA ILE A 251 3.31 -9.28 21.84
C ILE A 251 3.23 -8.91 20.36
N ASP A 252 2.29 -9.53 19.63
CA ASP A 252 2.07 -9.23 18.20
C ASP A 252 1.54 -7.80 18.02
N SER A 253 0.59 -7.38 18.86
CA SER A 253 0.08 -6.01 18.85
C SER A 253 1.20 -5.00 19.10
N ARG A 254 2.00 -5.23 20.12
CA ARG A 254 3.17 -4.38 20.41
C ARG A 254 4.18 -4.34 19.27
N THR A 255 4.37 -5.46 18.57
CA THR A 255 5.27 -5.52 17.42
C THR A 255 4.75 -4.66 16.26
N ILE A 256 3.44 -4.66 16.01
CA ILE A 256 2.83 -3.92 14.90
C ILE A 256 2.69 -2.42 15.21
N ILE A 257 2.01 -2.08 16.31
CA ILE A 257 1.56 -0.72 16.62
C ILE A 257 2.20 -0.10 17.86
N ASP A 258 3.17 -0.78 18.46
CA ASP A 258 3.90 -0.34 19.67
C ASP A 258 2.99 -0.16 20.90
N GLN A 259 1.78 -0.72 20.89
CA GLN A 259 0.79 -0.64 21.97
C GLN A 259 0.21 -2.02 22.28
N PRO A 260 -0.19 -2.28 23.54
CA PRO A 260 -1.03 -3.42 23.84
C PRO A 260 -2.38 -3.23 23.16
N GLY A 261 -2.85 -4.26 22.44
CA GLY A 261 -4.15 -4.28 21.78
C GLY A 261 -5.31 -4.37 22.74
#